data_d6c395c54e0c069a1c34ef4e4c934c6b
#
_entry.id   d6c395c54e0c069a1c34ef4e4c934c6b
#
_cell.length_a   1.000
_cell.length_b   1.000
_cell.length_c   1.000
_cell.angle_alpha   90.00
_cell.angle_beta   90.00
_cell.angle_gamma   90.00
#
_symmetry.space_group_name_H-M   'P 1'
#
loop_
_entity.id
_entity.type
_entity.pdbx_description
1 polymer ?
#
loop_
_entity_poly.entity_id
_entity_poly.type
_entity_poly.pdbx_seq_one_letter_code
_entity_poly.pdbx_strand_id
1 'polypeptide(L)'
;MREIARTSLCAGLLALSAAPASAKDVINYQDHIRPIFAQMCFNCHNADKAKGGLDLTSYRATMAGGSSGEIVMSQSADASTLLGVMNHTMSPKMPPNGGKVGDDKLALVKQWIDQGLRETANSAVNKPKKPRVDLSVGKAAVGRPDGPAIMPSDMPLGPIHHTSKPGAVTAVAGHPWSPIVATTGQQQVLIHHADTGELLGVLPFAYGQPQTLRFSWTGKLLLVGGGVGGSSGTVVLYDVITGAQVSRVGDEVDAVLAADLDPTQRIVALGGPSKRVKGYDVATGELRYNLDKHTEWVTALAFSPDGDYLASGDRNGGLHIWEADTGLHVYNLDGHGDSVTALSWRYDGKVLASSGEDGQARTWEMKTGKQVKNWGAHGGGAMSIAFAEDGRLVTTGRDQYVRVWDESGGKKSEIKPLDSVGLSASFDTTSKSVIASDLMGKLVRWSLEGDGKQVDAWSSNPPPIAVAVSQSAEQVAVRQSVLNQTQAEAQQQATAAAQATKVAVAADSTLKALQQAIKDGEQNVPKLEQARKVATQQRNEANQSLREMQNKLRATGNALKGVQNESNRAAQNHERAV
;
A
#
# COMPACT_ATOMS: atom_id res chain seq x y z
N MET A 1 74.41 25.29 1.16
CA MET A 1 74.01 26.66 1.51
C MET A 1 72.54 26.68 1.90
N ARG A 2 72.33 27.21 3.08
CA ARG A 2 71.09 27.54 3.81
C ARG A 2 70.38 26.42 4.55
N GLU A 3 70.78 26.31 5.82
CA GLU A 3 70.03 25.86 6.97
C GLU A 3 68.71 26.62 7.09
N ILE A 4 67.64 25.89 7.51
CA ILE A 4 66.48 26.50 8.13
C ILE A 4 66.19 25.72 9.42
N ALA A 5 66.17 26.49 10.47
CA ALA A 5 66.12 26.09 11.88
C ALA A 5 64.84 25.30 12.27
N ARG A 6 65.03 24.32 13.14
CA ARG A 6 63.96 23.65 13.93
C ARG A 6 63.60 24.54 15.12
N THR A 7 62.38 25.04 15.16
CA THR A 7 61.76 25.57 16.39
C THR A 7 60.81 24.51 16.98
N SER A 8 61.23 23.95 18.10
CA SER A 8 60.39 23.13 18.98
C SER A 8 59.31 23.98 19.62
N LEU A 9 58.04 23.64 19.39
CA LEU A 9 56.90 24.16 20.14
C LEU A 9 56.44 23.06 21.11
N CYS A 10 56.73 23.25 22.42
CA CYS A 10 56.14 22.47 23.50
C CYS A 10 54.63 22.81 23.59
N ALA A 11 53.77 21.91 23.13
CA ALA A 11 52.34 21.95 23.42
C ALA A 11 52.08 21.23 24.74
N GLY A 12 51.71 21.97 25.76
CA GLY A 12 51.26 21.41 27.02
C GLY A 12 49.96 20.64 26.86
N LEU A 13 49.94 19.35 27.16
CA LEU A 13 48.72 18.56 27.32
C LEU A 13 48.01 19.03 28.60
N LEU A 14 46.94 19.80 28.41
CA LEU A 14 45.90 19.95 29.43
C LEU A 14 45.10 18.64 29.44
N ALA A 15 45.36 17.79 30.41
CA ALA A 15 44.48 16.65 30.72
C ALA A 15 43.17 17.20 31.29
N LEU A 16 42.14 17.32 30.43
CA LEU A 16 40.78 17.43 30.93
C LEU A 16 40.43 16.09 31.57
N SER A 17 40.40 16.08 32.89
CA SER A 17 39.77 15.01 33.67
C SER A 17 38.27 15.06 33.38
N ALA A 18 37.78 14.18 32.47
CA ALA A 18 36.38 13.90 32.37
C ALA A 18 35.91 13.31 33.69
N ALA A 19 35.14 14.06 34.46
CA ALA A 19 34.44 13.52 35.61
C ALA A 19 33.60 12.33 35.13
N PRO A 20 33.59 11.18 35.84
CA PRO A 20 32.72 10.08 35.47
C PRO A 20 31.27 10.59 35.48
N ALA A 21 30.55 10.42 34.36
CA ALA A 21 29.13 10.65 34.33
C ALA A 21 28.53 9.82 35.48
N SER A 22 27.85 10.47 36.40
CA SER A 22 27.13 9.82 37.50
C SER A 22 26.24 8.76 36.90
N ALA A 23 26.54 7.48 37.19
CA ALA A 23 25.64 6.39 36.84
C ALA A 23 24.27 6.74 37.48
N LYS A 24 23.23 6.96 36.69
CA LYS A 24 21.88 7.14 37.21
C LYS A 24 21.59 5.91 38.05
N ASP A 25 21.28 6.09 39.32
CA ASP A 25 20.93 5.00 40.22
C ASP A 25 19.79 4.19 39.59
N VAL A 26 20.00 2.89 39.43
CA VAL A 26 19.01 1.98 38.84
C VAL A 26 17.95 1.72 39.90
N ILE A 27 16.81 2.39 39.76
CA ILE A 27 15.69 2.20 40.69
C ILE A 27 15.03 0.84 40.40
N ASN A 28 14.87 0.02 41.42
CA ASN A 28 14.28 -1.31 41.34
C ASN A 28 13.25 -1.55 42.44
N TYR A 29 12.40 -2.59 42.23
CA TYR A 29 11.33 -2.91 43.16
C TYR A 29 11.85 -3.32 44.53
N GLN A 30 12.82 -4.24 44.62
CA GLN A 30 13.24 -4.85 45.89
C GLN A 30 13.86 -3.82 46.84
N ASP A 31 14.73 -2.99 46.33
CA ASP A 31 15.55 -2.09 47.18
C ASP A 31 14.84 -0.74 47.41
N HIS A 32 14.06 -0.26 46.48
CA HIS A 32 13.53 1.11 46.50
C HIS A 32 12.01 1.20 46.66
N ILE A 33 11.25 0.32 45.97
CA ILE A 33 9.77 0.45 45.89
C ILE A 33 9.08 -0.38 46.98
N ARG A 34 9.52 -1.62 47.18
CA ARG A 34 8.96 -2.51 48.19
C ARG A 34 8.97 -1.91 49.60
N PRO A 35 10.04 -1.20 50.06
CA PRO A 35 10.02 -0.51 51.35
C PRO A 35 8.93 0.58 51.45
N ILE A 36 8.66 1.32 50.35
CA ILE A 36 7.58 2.32 50.29
C ILE A 36 6.24 1.64 50.50
N PHE A 37 5.99 0.54 49.76
CA PHE A 37 4.72 -0.21 49.84
C PHE A 37 4.56 -0.89 51.19
N ALA A 38 5.63 -1.43 51.78
CA ALA A 38 5.61 -2.03 53.12
C ALA A 38 5.15 -1.04 54.17
N GLN A 39 5.64 0.18 54.10
CA GLN A 39 5.33 1.22 55.07
C GLN A 39 3.88 1.73 54.93
N MET A 40 3.33 1.80 53.74
CA MET A 40 2.10 2.56 53.46
C MET A 40 0.96 1.75 52.88
N CYS A 41 1.21 0.59 52.25
CA CYS A 41 0.24 -0.11 51.44
C CYS A 41 -0.09 -1.55 51.93
N PHE A 42 0.90 -2.27 52.52
CA PHE A 42 0.76 -3.69 52.88
C PHE A 42 -0.34 -3.98 53.91
N ASN A 43 -0.77 -3.01 54.73
CA ASN A 43 -1.88 -3.21 55.65
C ASN A 43 -3.20 -3.57 54.96
N CYS A 44 -3.37 -3.17 53.71
CA CYS A 44 -4.59 -3.39 52.92
C CYS A 44 -4.34 -4.20 51.64
N HIS A 45 -3.13 -4.12 51.08
CA HIS A 45 -2.75 -4.74 49.82
C HIS A 45 -1.68 -5.82 50.03
N ASN A 46 -2.05 -6.89 50.69
CA ASN A 46 -1.27 -8.09 50.95
C ASN A 46 -2.05 -9.34 50.55
N ALA A 47 -1.41 -10.51 50.54
CA ALA A 47 -2.00 -11.76 50.08
C ALA A 47 -3.30 -12.15 50.82
N ASP A 48 -3.43 -11.78 52.11
CA ASP A 48 -4.59 -12.17 52.92
C ASP A 48 -5.81 -11.25 52.73
N LYS A 49 -5.57 -9.94 52.54
CA LYS A 49 -6.64 -8.94 52.46
C LYS A 49 -6.95 -8.51 51.03
N ALA A 50 -5.94 -8.43 50.18
CA ALA A 50 -5.99 -8.08 48.77
C ALA A 50 -7.11 -7.11 48.38
N LYS A 51 -7.27 -5.97 49.07
CA LYS A 51 -8.34 -5.01 48.76
C LYS A 51 -8.26 -4.57 47.31
N GLY A 52 -9.39 -4.68 46.60
CA GLY A 52 -9.46 -4.48 45.17
C GLY A 52 -8.71 -5.56 44.35
N GLY A 53 -8.50 -6.75 44.96
CA GLY A 53 -7.75 -7.84 44.31
C GLY A 53 -6.26 -7.58 44.18
N LEU A 54 -5.73 -6.52 44.80
CA LEU A 54 -4.37 -6.05 44.63
C LEU A 54 -3.46 -6.49 45.78
N ASP A 55 -2.39 -7.19 45.47
CA ASP A 55 -1.29 -7.54 46.39
C ASP A 55 0.00 -6.81 45.93
N LEU A 56 0.56 -6.01 46.85
CA LEU A 56 1.77 -5.24 46.61
C LEU A 56 3.02 -5.79 47.34
N THR A 57 2.93 -6.99 47.96
CA THR A 57 3.99 -7.54 48.78
C THR A 57 5.14 -8.15 47.98
N SER A 58 4.87 -8.54 46.72
CA SER A 58 5.87 -9.08 45.80
C SER A 58 5.84 -8.37 44.45
N TYR A 59 6.98 -8.36 43.76
CA TYR A 59 7.07 -7.83 42.40
C TYR A 59 6.07 -8.49 41.46
N ARG A 60 6.01 -9.84 41.47
CA ARG A 60 5.10 -10.61 40.62
C ARG A 60 3.63 -10.24 40.86
N ALA A 61 3.23 -10.11 42.11
CA ALA A 61 1.84 -9.75 42.45
C ALA A 61 1.54 -8.28 42.06
N THR A 62 2.49 -7.36 42.27
CA THR A 62 2.35 -5.97 41.84
C THR A 62 2.17 -5.86 40.32
N MET A 63 2.95 -6.64 39.55
CA MET A 63 2.84 -6.66 38.08
C MET A 63 1.57 -7.35 37.58
N ALA A 64 0.98 -8.27 38.35
CA ALA A 64 -0.29 -8.89 38.03
C ALA A 64 -1.47 -7.90 38.12
N GLY A 65 -1.32 -6.85 38.95
CA GLY A 65 -2.37 -5.85 39.16
C GLY A 65 -3.49 -6.32 40.08
N GLY A 66 -4.63 -5.68 40.01
CA GLY A 66 -5.82 -5.96 40.83
C GLY A 66 -7.06 -6.29 40.00
N SER A 67 -8.25 -6.25 40.64
CA SER A 67 -9.53 -6.52 39.97
C SER A 67 -9.82 -5.58 38.80
N SER A 68 -9.20 -4.40 38.74
CA SER A 68 -9.33 -3.44 37.65
C SER A 68 -8.20 -3.58 36.58
N GLY A 69 -7.40 -4.65 36.66
CA GLY A 69 -6.29 -4.91 35.74
C GLY A 69 -4.95 -4.36 36.21
N GLU A 70 -4.04 -4.10 35.25
CA GLU A 70 -2.69 -3.60 35.51
C GLU A 70 -2.70 -2.20 36.11
N ILE A 71 -1.86 -1.99 37.13
CA ILE A 71 -1.79 -0.71 37.84
C ILE A 71 -0.56 0.12 37.45
N VAL A 72 0.42 -0.49 36.78
CA VAL A 72 1.65 0.14 36.29
C VAL A 72 1.86 -0.15 34.81
N MET A 73 2.17 0.89 34.06
CA MET A 73 2.52 0.80 32.63
C MET A 73 4.00 1.11 32.46
N SER A 74 4.78 0.13 32.03
CA SER A 74 6.22 0.28 31.89
C SER A 74 6.59 1.47 31.01
N GLN A 75 7.56 2.27 31.43
CA GLN A 75 8.05 3.47 30.77
C GLN A 75 6.98 4.57 30.55
N SER A 76 5.86 4.51 31.28
CA SER A 76 4.76 5.47 31.18
C SER A 76 4.14 5.74 32.56
N ALA A 77 4.88 6.46 33.41
CA ALA A 77 4.44 6.75 34.78
C ALA A 77 3.14 7.55 34.82
N ASP A 78 2.96 8.52 33.93
CA ASP A 78 1.79 9.40 33.91
C ASP A 78 0.51 8.64 33.47
N ALA A 79 0.64 7.52 32.76
CA ALA A 79 -0.48 6.63 32.41
C ALA A 79 -0.70 5.51 33.45
N SER A 80 0.16 5.40 34.47
CA SER A 80 0.08 4.36 35.49
C SER A 80 -0.90 4.75 36.59
N THR A 81 -1.98 3.97 36.75
CA THR A 81 -3.02 4.19 37.78
C THR A 81 -2.42 4.25 39.18
N LEU A 82 -1.42 3.43 39.47
CA LEU A 82 -0.73 3.40 40.76
C LEU A 82 -0.23 4.78 41.18
N LEU A 83 0.50 5.48 40.28
CA LEU A 83 1.03 6.81 40.56
C LEU A 83 -0.09 7.84 40.76
N GLY A 84 -1.15 7.77 39.94
CA GLY A 84 -2.30 8.68 40.02
C GLY A 84 -3.06 8.56 41.34
N VAL A 85 -3.29 7.35 41.85
CA VAL A 85 -3.97 7.14 43.13
C VAL A 85 -3.07 7.52 44.32
N MET A 86 -1.75 7.27 44.25
CA MET A 86 -0.79 7.66 45.29
C MET A 86 -0.59 9.19 45.39
N ASN A 87 -0.68 9.89 44.27
CA ASN A 87 -0.58 11.34 44.18
C ASN A 87 -1.93 12.06 44.40
N HIS A 88 -3.01 11.33 44.59
CA HIS A 88 -4.38 11.82 44.77
C HIS A 88 -4.95 12.55 43.57
N THR A 89 -4.40 12.35 42.37
CA THR A 89 -4.94 12.88 41.10
C THR A 89 -6.02 11.99 40.51
N MET A 90 -6.11 10.73 40.98
CA MET A 90 -7.12 9.75 40.56
C MET A 90 -7.89 9.20 41.78
N SER A 91 -9.08 8.65 41.52
CA SER A 91 -9.89 7.96 42.52
C SER A 91 -9.82 6.44 42.31
N PRO A 92 -9.75 5.62 43.41
CA PRO A 92 -9.75 6.01 44.82
C PRO A 92 -8.41 6.60 45.25
N LYS A 93 -8.44 7.59 46.15
CA LYS A 93 -7.21 8.19 46.71
C LYS A 93 -6.53 7.20 47.66
N MET A 94 -5.23 6.98 47.51
CA MET A 94 -4.45 6.06 48.34
C MET A 94 -3.23 6.75 48.97
N PRO A 95 -2.99 6.60 50.29
CA PRO A 95 -3.80 5.91 51.28
C PRO A 95 -5.17 6.59 51.55
N PRO A 96 -6.25 5.84 51.87
CA PRO A 96 -7.59 6.41 51.96
C PRO A 96 -7.80 7.34 53.16
N ASN A 97 -7.04 7.17 54.23
CA ASN A 97 -7.18 7.89 55.51
C ASN A 97 -5.96 8.79 55.80
N GLY A 98 -5.22 9.25 54.78
CA GLY A 98 -4.03 10.07 54.94
C GLY A 98 -3.86 11.11 53.84
N GLY A 99 -2.82 11.94 53.95
CA GLY A 99 -2.39 12.80 52.86
C GLY A 99 -1.81 11.98 51.71
N LYS A 100 -1.56 12.65 50.56
CA LYS A 100 -0.83 12.04 49.44
C LYS A 100 0.53 11.50 49.92
N VAL A 101 1.07 10.52 49.20
CA VAL A 101 2.42 10.01 49.45
C VAL A 101 3.42 11.15 49.23
N GLY A 102 4.47 11.21 50.08
CA GLY A 102 5.50 12.26 49.99
C GLY A 102 6.13 12.35 48.59
N ASP A 103 6.47 13.55 48.18
CA ASP A 103 6.95 13.82 46.83
C ASP A 103 8.25 13.10 46.50
N ASP A 104 9.12 12.88 47.50
CA ASP A 104 10.34 12.08 47.41
C ASP A 104 10.06 10.62 47.03
N LYS A 105 9.06 10.00 47.65
CA LYS A 105 8.63 8.62 47.38
C LYS A 105 7.88 8.51 46.05
N LEU A 106 7.05 9.49 45.73
CA LEU A 106 6.40 9.57 44.40
C LEU A 106 7.42 9.67 43.27
N ALA A 107 8.51 10.45 43.49
CA ALA A 107 9.57 10.55 42.50
C ALA A 107 10.31 9.20 42.29
N LEU A 108 10.53 8.42 43.33
CA LEU A 108 11.12 7.08 43.23
C LEU A 108 10.19 6.12 42.48
N VAL A 109 8.89 6.11 42.78
CA VAL A 109 7.91 5.29 42.07
C VAL A 109 7.85 5.71 40.60
N LYS A 110 7.85 7.01 40.32
CA LYS A 110 7.86 7.53 38.94
C LYS A 110 9.12 7.07 38.19
N GLN A 111 10.28 7.22 38.79
CA GLN A 111 11.55 6.77 38.18
C GLN A 111 11.57 5.27 37.94
N TRP A 112 11.10 4.46 38.88
CA TRP A 112 10.98 3.02 38.70
C TRP A 112 10.13 2.63 37.49
N ILE A 113 8.98 3.28 37.33
CA ILE A 113 8.09 3.04 36.19
C ILE A 113 8.77 3.48 34.89
N ASP A 114 9.34 4.69 34.86
CA ASP A 114 9.98 5.28 33.66
C ASP A 114 11.27 4.54 33.26
N GLN A 115 11.99 3.93 34.23
CA GLN A 115 13.15 3.07 33.98
C GLN A 115 12.81 1.64 33.59
N GLY A 116 11.50 1.29 33.46
CA GLY A 116 11.02 0.01 32.95
C GLY A 116 10.82 -1.07 34.01
N LEU A 117 10.34 -0.68 35.21
CA LEU A 117 9.78 -1.59 36.21
C LEU A 117 10.72 -2.74 36.60
N ARG A 118 11.99 -2.51 36.87
CA ARG A 118 12.95 -3.56 37.22
C ARG A 118 12.62 -4.17 38.58
N GLU A 119 12.73 -5.50 38.70
CA GLU A 119 12.61 -6.19 39.99
C GLU A 119 13.80 -5.97 40.88
N THR A 120 15.02 -6.18 40.33
CA THR A 120 16.32 -5.96 40.96
C THR A 120 17.18 -5.10 40.04
N ALA A 121 18.32 -4.61 40.53
CA ALA A 121 19.26 -3.81 39.72
C ALA A 121 19.73 -4.54 38.44
N ASN A 122 19.82 -5.87 38.49
CA ASN A 122 20.28 -6.70 37.36
C ASN A 122 19.14 -7.26 36.50
N SER A 123 17.88 -7.02 36.86
CA SER A 123 16.75 -7.50 36.08
C SER A 123 16.66 -6.78 34.74
N ALA A 124 16.18 -7.47 33.72
CA ALA A 124 15.87 -6.85 32.43
C ALA A 124 14.80 -5.76 32.57
N VAL A 125 14.84 -4.76 31.70
CA VAL A 125 13.80 -3.73 31.59
C VAL A 125 12.53 -4.37 31.09
N ASN A 126 11.41 -4.16 31.78
CA ASN A 126 10.10 -4.54 31.31
C ASN A 126 9.70 -3.57 30.17
N LYS A 127 9.62 -4.06 28.95
CA LYS A 127 9.26 -3.23 27.80
C LYS A 127 7.77 -2.84 27.91
N PRO A 128 7.38 -1.62 27.51
CA PRO A 128 5.97 -1.24 27.49
C PRO A 128 5.20 -2.22 26.61
N LYS A 129 4.08 -2.73 27.12
CA LYS A 129 3.14 -3.49 26.31
C LYS A 129 2.58 -2.51 25.28
N LYS A 130 2.76 -2.81 23.99
CA LYS A 130 2.12 -2.04 22.92
C LYS A 130 0.60 -2.06 23.13
N PRO A 131 -0.13 -0.97 22.84
CA PRO A 131 -1.58 -1.00 22.86
C PRO A 131 -2.05 -2.19 22.05
N ARG A 132 -2.92 -3.00 22.61
CA ARG A 132 -3.54 -4.12 21.89
C ARG A 132 -4.56 -3.53 20.92
N VAL A 133 -4.21 -3.47 19.65
CA VAL A 133 -5.15 -3.13 18.59
C VAL A 133 -5.58 -4.46 17.97
N ASP A 134 -6.78 -4.90 18.28
CA ASP A 134 -7.32 -6.11 17.65
C ASP A 134 -7.84 -5.75 16.25
N LEU A 135 -7.07 -6.13 15.25
CA LEU A 135 -7.40 -5.96 13.84
C LEU A 135 -7.96 -7.26 13.23
N SER A 136 -8.13 -8.31 14.04
CA SER A 136 -8.56 -9.61 13.57
C SER A 136 -9.98 -9.58 13.01
N VAL A 137 -10.20 -10.40 11.99
CA VAL A 137 -11.51 -10.65 11.40
C VAL A 137 -11.82 -12.14 11.45
N GLY A 138 -13.09 -12.50 11.62
CA GLY A 138 -13.50 -13.90 11.52
C GLY A 138 -13.32 -14.44 10.10
N LYS A 139 -13.09 -15.76 9.95
CA LYS A 139 -12.95 -16.40 8.61
C LYS A 139 -14.10 -16.06 7.65
N ALA A 140 -15.32 -15.90 8.14
CA ALA A 140 -16.49 -15.53 7.35
C ALA A 140 -16.46 -14.07 6.83
N ALA A 141 -15.66 -13.20 7.44
CA ALA A 141 -15.51 -11.79 7.04
C ALA A 141 -14.24 -11.55 6.17
N VAL A 142 -13.52 -12.62 5.82
CA VAL A 142 -12.40 -12.54 4.88
C VAL A 142 -12.96 -12.41 3.47
N GLY A 143 -12.48 -11.42 2.73
CA GLY A 143 -12.90 -11.17 1.36
C GLY A 143 -13.45 -9.76 1.17
N ARG A 144 -14.26 -9.56 0.15
CA ARG A 144 -14.82 -8.25 -0.19
C ARG A 144 -15.75 -7.76 0.90
N PRO A 145 -15.48 -6.61 1.54
CA PRO A 145 -16.38 -6.04 2.53
C PRO A 145 -17.67 -5.53 1.87
N ASP A 146 -18.77 -5.55 2.62
CA ASP A 146 -20.00 -4.91 2.20
C ASP A 146 -19.85 -3.39 2.14
N GLY A 147 -20.48 -2.75 1.15
CA GLY A 147 -20.50 -1.30 1.01
C GLY A 147 -19.73 -0.76 -0.19
N PRO A 148 -19.46 0.57 -0.22
CA PRO A 148 -18.74 1.21 -1.32
C PRO A 148 -17.28 0.74 -1.36
N ALA A 149 -16.64 0.93 -2.52
CA ALA A 149 -15.20 0.68 -2.68
C ALA A 149 -14.39 1.46 -1.63
N ILE A 150 -13.42 0.79 -1.01
CA ILE A 150 -12.51 1.42 -0.07
C ILE A 150 -11.61 2.37 -0.85
N MET A 151 -11.69 3.66 -0.55
CA MET A 151 -10.87 4.69 -1.20
C MET A 151 -10.17 5.54 -0.13
N PRO A 152 -8.93 5.95 -0.35
CA PRO A 152 -8.25 6.91 0.51
C PRO A 152 -9.03 8.20 0.66
N SER A 153 -9.10 8.72 1.88
CA SER A 153 -9.61 10.05 2.20
C SER A 153 -8.59 10.75 3.11
N ASP A 154 -8.39 12.04 2.89
CA ASP A 154 -7.55 12.89 3.76
C ASP A 154 -6.07 12.46 3.91
N MET A 155 -5.56 11.62 3.00
CA MET A 155 -4.14 11.28 2.98
C MET A 155 -3.30 12.45 2.46
N PRO A 156 -2.09 12.68 3.03
CA PRO A 156 -1.17 13.67 2.49
C PRO A 156 -0.74 13.29 1.06
N LEU A 157 -0.71 14.27 0.16
CA LEU A 157 -0.23 14.11 -1.22
C LEU A 157 1.23 14.55 -1.39
N GLY A 158 1.79 15.22 -0.37
CA GLY A 158 3.18 15.69 -0.41
C GLY A 158 4.16 14.54 -0.24
N PRO A 159 5.13 14.39 -1.16
CA PRO A 159 6.17 13.40 -0.98
C PRO A 159 7.05 13.76 0.22
N ILE A 160 7.44 12.73 0.99
CA ILE A 160 8.39 12.88 2.10
C ILE A 160 9.81 13.06 1.55
N HIS A 161 10.11 12.29 0.51
CA HIS A 161 11.36 12.38 -0.22
C HIS A 161 11.08 12.55 -1.70
N HIS A 162 11.70 13.57 -2.28
CA HIS A 162 11.75 13.79 -3.72
C HIS A 162 13.21 13.90 -4.14
N THR A 163 13.60 13.15 -5.15
CA THR A 163 14.97 13.09 -5.65
C THR A 163 15.02 13.47 -7.12
N SER A 164 16.20 13.85 -7.60
CA SER A 164 16.39 14.23 -9.02
C SER A 164 16.15 13.07 -9.99
N LYS A 165 16.23 11.82 -9.50
CA LYS A 165 15.93 10.61 -10.28
C LYS A 165 15.05 9.69 -9.44
N PRO A 166 14.08 8.99 -10.04
CA PRO A 166 13.31 7.97 -9.33
C PRO A 166 14.23 6.85 -8.85
N GLY A 167 13.92 6.29 -7.68
CA GLY A 167 14.56 5.08 -7.18
C GLY A 167 13.83 3.82 -7.63
N ALA A 168 14.43 2.65 -7.39
CA ALA A 168 13.80 1.37 -7.69
C ALA A 168 12.42 1.24 -7.03
N VAL A 169 11.44 0.76 -7.79
CA VAL A 169 10.12 0.38 -7.25
C VAL A 169 10.12 -1.12 -7.01
N THR A 170 10.46 -1.49 -5.77
CA THR A 170 10.70 -2.90 -5.38
C THR A 170 9.43 -3.72 -5.27
N ALA A 171 8.30 -3.09 -4.95
CA ALA A 171 7.01 -3.76 -4.84
C ALA A 171 5.86 -2.93 -5.42
N VAL A 172 4.94 -3.64 -6.06
CA VAL A 172 3.66 -3.15 -6.55
C VAL A 172 2.58 -4.08 -5.99
N ALA A 173 1.57 -3.52 -5.34
CA ALA A 173 0.45 -4.29 -4.82
C ALA A 173 -0.87 -3.69 -5.34
N GLY A 174 -1.65 -4.48 -6.08
CA GLY A 174 -3.03 -4.16 -6.44
C GLY A 174 -3.95 -4.41 -5.26
N HIS A 175 -4.89 -3.51 -5.02
CA HIS A 175 -5.92 -3.71 -4.01
C HIS A 175 -6.93 -4.77 -4.47
N PRO A 176 -7.36 -5.69 -3.60
CA PRO A 176 -8.23 -6.79 -4.03
C PRO A 176 -9.64 -6.33 -4.50
N TRP A 177 -10.18 -5.21 -3.99
CA TRP A 177 -11.58 -4.83 -4.18
C TRP A 177 -11.82 -3.41 -4.68
N SER A 178 -10.80 -2.56 -4.72
CA SER A 178 -10.90 -1.15 -5.09
C SER A 178 -9.90 -0.78 -6.18
N PRO A 179 -10.17 0.20 -7.04
CA PRO A 179 -9.28 0.58 -8.13
C PRO A 179 -8.07 1.38 -7.64
N ILE A 180 -7.32 0.83 -6.68
CA ILE A 180 -6.11 1.44 -6.13
C ILE A 180 -4.93 0.48 -6.18
N VAL A 181 -3.75 1.06 -6.30
CA VAL A 181 -2.47 0.36 -6.33
C VAL A 181 -1.49 1.06 -5.40
N ALA A 182 -0.80 0.28 -4.58
CA ALA A 182 0.30 0.75 -3.76
C ALA A 182 1.64 0.43 -4.43
N THR A 183 2.57 1.38 -4.38
CA THR A 183 3.93 1.22 -4.93
C THR A 183 4.96 1.73 -3.95
N THR A 184 6.12 1.08 -3.89
CA THR A 184 7.23 1.53 -3.04
C THR A 184 7.91 2.76 -3.65
N GLY A 185 8.28 3.71 -2.80
CA GLY A 185 9.12 4.86 -3.11
C GLY A 185 10.27 4.98 -2.10
N GLN A 186 10.99 6.09 -2.11
CA GLN A 186 12.10 6.32 -1.18
C GLN A 186 11.56 6.71 0.20
N GLN A 187 11.65 5.79 1.19
CA GLN A 187 11.14 5.93 2.55
C GLN A 187 9.64 6.30 2.61
N GLN A 188 8.90 5.94 1.59
CA GLN A 188 7.48 6.23 1.46
C GLN A 188 6.79 5.17 0.60
N VAL A 189 5.48 5.10 0.70
CA VAL A 189 4.63 4.30 -0.18
C VAL A 189 3.66 5.24 -0.87
N LEU A 190 3.49 5.07 -2.16
CA LEU A 190 2.59 5.87 -2.98
C LEU A 190 1.33 5.07 -3.27
N ILE A 191 0.19 5.68 -3.07
CA ILE A 191 -1.12 5.11 -3.38
C ILE A 191 -1.65 5.81 -4.62
N HIS A 192 -1.91 5.04 -5.68
CA HIS A 192 -2.42 5.55 -6.94
C HIS A 192 -3.80 4.97 -7.27
N HIS A 193 -4.59 5.72 -8.01
CA HIS A 193 -5.78 5.18 -8.67
C HIS A 193 -5.36 4.27 -9.84
N ALA A 194 -5.80 3.03 -9.85
CA ALA A 194 -5.33 2.00 -10.78
C ALA A 194 -5.63 2.33 -12.26
N ASP A 195 -6.73 3.03 -12.55
CA ASP A 195 -7.12 3.35 -13.94
C ASP A 195 -6.50 4.65 -14.46
N THR A 196 -6.33 5.65 -13.60
CA THR A 196 -5.92 7.00 -14.00
C THR A 196 -4.47 7.32 -13.70
N GLY A 197 -3.81 6.53 -12.82
CA GLY A 197 -2.48 6.82 -12.31
C GLY A 197 -2.41 8.02 -11.36
N GLU A 198 -3.57 8.58 -10.99
CA GLU A 198 -3.65 9.71 -10.05
C GLU A 198 -3.09 9.32 -8.69
N LEU A 199 -2.24 10.18 -8.12
CA LEU A 199 -1.74 10.01 -6.76
C LEU A 199 -2.86 10.32 -5.77
N LEU A 200 -3.25 9.34 -4.96
CA LEU A 200 -4.32 9.44 -3.96
C LEU A 200 -3.77 9.64 -2.55
N GLY A 201 -2.52 9.33 -2.30
CA GLY A 201 -1.90 9.47 -1.00
C GLY A 201 -0.45 9.06 -0.96
N VAL A 202 0.27 9.59 0.04
CA VAL A 202 1.65 9.24 0.36
C VAL A 202 1.72 8.79 1.81
N LEU A 203 2.19 7.58 2.04
CA LEU A 203 2.38 7.02 3.38
C LEU A 203 3.86 7.09 3.76
N PRO A 204 4.21 7.70 4.90
CA PRO A 204 5.59 7.72 5.37
C PRO A 204 6.05 6.34 5.83
N PHE A 205 7.28 5.96 5.48
CA PHE A 205 7.92 4.78 6.03
C PHE A 205 9.24 5.18 6.69
N ALA A 206 9.17 5.64 7.92
CA ALA A 206 10.30 6.21 8.67
C ALA A 206 11.37 5.18 9.10
N TYR A 207 11.19 3.91 8.75
CA TYR A 207 12.01 2.78 9.23
C TYR A 207 13.09 2.33 8.21
N GLY A 208 13.31 3.09 7.14
CA GLY A 208 14.25 2.78 6.06
C GLY A 208 13.56 2.64 4.71
N GLN A 209 14.02 1.72 3.88
CA GLN A 209 13.42 1.50 2.56
C GLN A 209 12.30 0.45 2.63
N PRO A 210 11.10 0.75 2.10
CA PRO A 210 10.06 -0.26 1.92
C PRO A 210 10.49 -1.26 0.83
N GLN A 211 10.36 -2.55 1.10
CA GLN A 211 10.77 -3.63 0.20
C GLN A 211 9.60 -4.47 -0.28
N THR A 212 8.58 -4.65 0.55
CA THR A 212 7.41 -5.48 0.23
C THR A 212 6.12 -4.79 0.63
N LEU A 213 5.08 -4.99 -0.17
CA LEU A 213 3.74 -4.44 0.01
C LEU A 213 2.71 -5.55 -0.15
N ARG A 214 1.71 -5.57 0.73
CA ARG A 214 0.53 -6.45 0.60
C ARG A 214 -0.71 -5.75 1.14
N PHE A 215 -1.79 -5.77 0.40
CA PHE A 215 -3.11 -5.44 0.95
C PHE A 215 -3.67 -6.63 1.71
N SER A 216 -4.35 -6.37 2.83
CA SER A 216 -5.14 -7.39 3.50
C SER A 216 -6.27 -7.89 2.60
N TRP A 217 -6.74 -9.12 2.82
CA TRP A 217 -7.86 -9.71 2.07
C TRP A 217 -9.19 -8.93 2.24
N THR A 218 -9.34 -8.17 3.31
CA THR A 218 -10.46 -7.23 3.49
C THR A 218 -10.28 -5.93 2.70
N GLY A 219 -9.07 -5.63 2.23
CA GLY A 219 -8.70 -4.37 1.61
C GLY A 219 -8.53 -3.20 2.58
N LYS A 220 -8.81 -3.36 3.87
CA LYS A 220 -8.76 -2.26 4.85
C LYS A 220 -7.35 -1.90 5.30
N LEU A 221 -6.42 -2.83 5.21
CA LEU A 221 -5.05 -2.64 5.68
C LEU A 221 -4.06 -2.79 4.53
N LEU A 222 -3.01 -1.99 4.58
CA LEU A 222 -1.81 -2.14 3.76
C LEU A 222 -0.63 -2.51 4.66
N LEU A 223 -0.04 -3.67 4.41
CA LEU A 223 1.20 -4.12 5.00
C LEU A 223 2.37 -3.54 4.22
N VAL A 224 3.32 -2.95 4.92
CA VAL A 224 4.59 -2.45 4.39
C VAL A 224 5.73 -3.05 5.19
N GLY A 225 6.54 -3.87 4.57
CA GLY A 225 7.76 -4.44 5.16
C GLY A 225 9.00 -3.80 4.56
N GLY A 226 10.03 -3.61 5.38
CA GLY A 226 11.28 -3.01 4.92
C GLY A 226 12.26 -2.74 6.05
N GLY A 227 13.19 -1.82 5.84
CA GLY A 227 14.20 -1.50 6.84
C GLY A 227 15.46 -0.87 6.25
N VAL A 228 16.52 -0.92 7.06
CA VAL A 228 17.89 -0.51 6.69
C VAL A 228 18.76 -1.74 6.74
N GLY A 229 19.35 -2.12 5.61
CA GLY A 229 20.21 -3.29 5.51
C GLY A 229 21.33 -3.29 6.53
N GLY A 230 21.52 -4.41 7.24
CA GLY A 230 22.51 -4.58 8.31
C GLY A 230 22.25 -3.78 9.59
N SER A 231 21.05 -3.18 9.74
CA SER A 231 20.76 -2.30 10.88
C SER A 231 19.39 -2.54 11.50
N SER A 232 18.32 -2.56 10.69
CA SER A 232 16.97 -2.68 11.23
C SER A 232 15.98 -3.18 10.20
N GLY A 233 14.93 -3.85 10.65
CA GLY A 233 13.81 -4.28 9.81
C GLY A 233 12.52 -4.38 10.60
N THR A 234 11.42 -4.02 9.98
CA THR A 234 10.10 -4.04 10.61
C THR A 234 9.00 -4.12 9.56
N VAL A 235 7.82 -4.51 10.02
CA VAL A 235 6.58 -4.47 9.23
C VAL A 235 5.61 -3.50 9.87
N VAL A 236 5.00 -2.66 9.07
CA VAL A 236 4.00 -1.67 9.48
C VAL A 236 2.69 -1.96 8.78
N LEU A 237 1.59 -1.88 9.51
CA LEU A 237 0.23 -1.94 8.96
C LEU A 237 -0.36 -0.53 8.96
N TYR A 238 -0.87 -0.10 7.80
CA TYR A 238 -1.56 1.17 7.61
C TYR A 238 -3.04 0.93 7.32
N ASP A 239 -3.90 1.76 7.88
CA ASP A 239 -5.29 1.86 7.45
C ASP A 239 -5.35 2.50 6.06
N VAL A 240 -6.05 1.86 5.11
CA VAL A 240 -6.07 2.28 3.71
C VAL A 240 -6.89 3.54 3.48
N ILE A 241 -7.85 3.84 4.34
CA ILE A 241 -8.72 5.02 4.20
C ILE A 241 -7.98 6.27 4.69
N THR A 242 -7.42 6.20 5.90
CA THR A 242 -6.85 7.35 6.61
C THR A 242 -5.34 7.51 6.43
N GLY A 243 -4.64 6.46 5.99
CA GLY A 243 -3.18 6.40 5.96
C GLY A 243 -2.53 6.30 7.34
N ALA A 244 -3.31 6.12 8.40
CA ALA A 244 -2.79 6.02 9.76
C ALA A 244 -2.03 4.71 9.97
N GLN A 245 -0.88 4.78 10.64
CA GLN A 245 -0.19 3.59 11.12
C GLN A 245 -0.99 2.98 12.27
N VAL A 246 -1.52 1.76 12.08
CA VAL A 246 -2.35 1.07 13.08
C VAL A 246 -1.58 0.01 13.87
N SER A 247 -0.55 -0.59 13.30
CA SER A 247 0.30 -1.55 14.01
C SER A 247 1.71 -1.57 13.45
N ARG A 248 2.66 -2.00 14.27
CA ARG A 248 4.04 -2.27 13.89
C ARG A 248 4.52 -3.54 14.59
N VAL A 249 5.07 -4.47 13.82
CA VAL A 249 5.60 -5.74 14.32
C VAL A 249 7.00 -6.03 13.76
N GLY A 250 7.74 -6.86 14.47
CA GLY A 250 9.11 -7.19 14.14
C GLY A 250 10.10 -6.11 14.61
N ASP A 251 11.26 -6.57 15.04
CA ASP A 251 12.40 -5.75 15.46
C ASP A 251 13.65 -6.50 14.99
N GLU A 252 13.79 -6.56 13.66
CA GLU A 252 14.86 -7.30 13.00
C GLU A 252 16.15 -6.47 12.97
N VAL A 253 17.27 -7.16 12.98
CA VAL A 253 18.61 -6.54 12.88
C VAL A 253 19.03 -6.28 11.43
N ASP A 254 18.16 -6.63 10.47
CA ASP A 254 18.37 -6.41 9.04
C ASP A 254 17.02 -6.17 8.35
N ALA A 255 17.05 -5.65 7.12
CA ALA A 255 15.86 -5.31 6.38
C ALA A 255 14.93 -6.53 6.17
N VAL A 256 13.62 -6.33 6.32
CA VAL A 256 12.60 -7.30 5.94
C VAL A 256 12.48 -7.29 4.42
N LEU A 257 12.76 -8.43 3.78
CA LEU A 257 12.68 -8.58 2.32
C LEU A 257 11.33 -9.10 1.86
N ALA A 258 10.70 -9.94 2.68
CA ALA A 258 9.39 -10.50 2.41
C ALA A 258 8.52 -10.45 3.66
N ALA A 259 7.26 -10.11 3.48
CA ALA A 259 6.26 -10.18 4.55
C ALA A 259 4.86 -10.33 3.97
N ASP A 260 3.99 -10.97 4.73
CA ASP A 260 2.58 -11.09 4.40
C ASP A 260 1.72 -11.13 5.67
N LEU A 261 0.43 -10.85 5.51
CA LEU A 261 -0.59 -10.83 6.56
C LEU A 261 -1.57 -11.98 6.34
N ASP A 262 -1.81 -12.79 7.35
CA ASP A 262 -2.80 -13.85 7.26
C ASP A 262 -4.21 -13.28 6.94
N PRO A 263 -5.09 -14.02 6.24
CA PRO A 263 -6.39 -13.51 5.84
C PRO A 263 -7.27 -13.04 7.00
N THR A 264 -7.09 -13.61 8.19
CA THR A 264 -7.82 -13.21 9.41
C THR A 264 -7.18 -12.04 10.15
N GLN A 265 -6.07 -11.50 9.65
CA GLN A 265 -5.34 -10.34 10.18
C GLN A 265 -4.79 -10.54 11.60
N ARG A 266 -4.56 -11.79 12.01
CA ARG A 266 -4.03 -12.13 13.34
C ARG A 266 -2.51 -12.31 13.34
N ILE A 267 -1.93 -12.74 12.21
CA ILE A 267 -0.52 -13.08 12.10
C ILE A 267 0.12 -12.30 10.96
N VAL A 268 1.23 -11.64 11.26
CA VAL A 268 2.17 -11.15 10.24
C VAL A 268 3.37 -12.09 10.20
N ALA A 269 3.62 -12.68 9.04
CA ALA A 269 4.87 -13.40 8.78
C ALA A 269 5.87 -12.46 8.10
N LEU A 270 7.15 -12.55 8.49
CA LEU A 270 8.23 -11.80 7.88
C LEU A 270 9.49 -12.66 7.73
N GLY A 271 10.32 -12.29 6.76
CA GLY A 271 11.59 -12.95 6.48
C GLY A 271 12.58 -12.00 5.79
N GLY A 272 13.83 -12.43 5.77
CA GLY A 272 14.93 -11.64 5.20
C GLY A 272 16.28 -12.31 5.39
N PRO A 273 17.38 -11.53 5.54
CA PRO A 273 18.75 -12.05 5.64
C PRO A 273 19.01 -12.96 6.84
N SER A 274 18.14 -12.91 7.87
CA SER A 274 18.25 -13.78 9.05
C SER A 274 18.07 -15.28 8.73
N LYS A 275 17.63 -15.64 7.49
CA LYS A 275 17.33 -17.00 7.05
C LYS A 275 16.20 -17.67 7.85
N ARG A 276 15.39 -16.88 8.51
CA ARG A 276 14.29 -17.32 9.37
C ARG A 276 12.98 -16.70 8.91
N VAL A 277 11.92 -17.48 9.03
CA VAL A 277 10.57 -16.96 8.93
C VAL A 277 10.03 -16.79 10.34
N LYS A 278 9.62 -15.57 10.67
CA LYS A 278 9.07 -15.24 11.98
C LYS A 278 7.61 -14.82 11.84
N GLY A 279 6.74 -15.45 12.61
CA GLY A 279 5.33 -15.09 12.73
C GLY A 279 5.08 -14.29 13.99
N TYR A 280 4.45 -13.15 13.85
CA TYR A 280 4.11 -12.24 14.96
C TYR A 280 2.60 -12.11 15.09
N ASP A 281 2.10 -12.12 16.30
CA ASP A 281 0.73 -11.76 16.61
C ASP A 281 0.51 -10.26 16.39
N VAL A 282 -0.46 -9.88 15.57
CA VAL A 282 -0.71 -8.48 15.18
C VAL A 282 -1.20 -7.65 16.37
N ALA A 283 -2.05 -8.23 17.23
CA ALA A 283 -2.65 -7.52 18.34
C ALA A 283 -1.65 -7.26 19.47
N THR A 284 -0.77 -8.25 19.75
CA THR A 284 0.18 -8.17 20.87
C THR A 284 1.58 -7.75 20.43
N GLY A 285 1.93 -7.97 19.15
CA GLY A 285 3.27 -7.81 18.62
C GLY A 285 4.25 -8.87 19.13
N GLU A 286 3.76 -9.95 19.74
CA GLU A 286 4.57 -11.04 20.28
C GLU A 286 4.95 -12.04 19.19
N LEU A 287 6.14 -12.61 19.30
CA LEU A 287 6.61 -13.66 18.40
C LEU A 287 5.84 -14.96 18.69
N ARG A 288 5.12 -15.50 17.70
CA ARG A 288 4.38 -16.77 17.80
C ARG A 288 5.25 -17.96 17.42
N TYR A 289 5.97 -17.84 16.29
CA TYR A 289 6.87 -18.89 15.83
C TYR A 289 8.10 -18.29 15.12
N ASN A 290 9.17 -19.07 15.10
CA ASN A 290 10.46 -18.73 14.50
C ASN A 290 11.00 -19.97 13.79
N LEU A 291 10.87 -20.00 12.46
CA LEU A 291 11.13 -21.15 11.61
C LEU A 291 12.54 -21.04 11.03
N ASP A 292 13.38 -22.05 11.20
CA ASP A 292 14.83 -22.01 10.92
C ASP A 292 15.28 -23.01 9.84
N LYS A 293 14.37 -23.45 8.96
CA LYS A 293 14.66 -24.47 7.94
C LYS A 293 15.34 -23.91 6.68
N HIS A 294 15.20 -22.60 6.43
CA HIS A 294 15.84 -21.95 5.30
C HIS A 294 17.36 -21.90 5.45
N THR A 295 18.07 -22.17 4.36
CA THR A 295 19.54 -22.16 4.34
C THR A 295 20.12 -20.84 3.87
N GLU A 296 19.29 -20.01 3.23
CA GLU A 296 19.64 -18.68 2.72
C GLU A 296 18.55 -17.65 3.01
N TRP A 297 18.76 -16.40 2.55
CA TRP A 297 17.85 -15.27 2.77
C TRP A 297 16.44 -15.62 2.32
N VAL A 298 15.46 -15.37 3.16
CA VAL A 298 14.05 -15.51 2.80
C VAL A 298 13.63 -14.31 1.96
N THR A 299 13.30 -14.58 0.70
CA THR A 299 13.04 -13.57 -0.34
C THR A 299 11.57 -13.46 -0.72
N ALA A 300 10.78 -14.47 -0.40
CA ALA A 300 9.36 -14.50 -0.73
C ALA A 300 8.53 -15.16 0.38
N LEU A 301 7.38 -14.57 0.68
CA LEU A 301 6.38 -15.08 1.64
C LEU A 301 4.97 -14.85 1.09
N ALA A 302 4.08 -15.81 1.31
CA ALA A 302 2.67 -15.66 0.97
C ALA A 302 1.79 -16.57 1.84
N PHE A 303 0.78 -16.02 2.52
CA PHE A 303 -0.28 -16.78 3.14
C PHE A 303 -1.31 -17.24 2.11
N SER A 304 -1.83 -18.45 2.28
CA SER A 304 -2.94 -18.92 1.46
C SER A 304 -4.24 -18.16 1.77
N PRO A 305 -5.13 -17.98 0.78
CA PRO A 305 -6.38 -17.23 0.96
C PRO A 305 -7.33 -17.82 2.00
N ASP A 306 -7.28 -19.13 2.23
CA ASP A 306 -8.04 -19.83 3.28
C ASP A 306 -7.43 -19.69 4.68
N GLY A 307 -6.17 -19.21 4.75
CA GLY A 307 -5.42 -19.04 5.99
C GLY A 307 -4.88 -20.34 6.58
N ASP A 308 -4.86 -21.43 5.82
CA ASP A 308 -4.39 -22.72 6.31
C ASP A 308 -2.86 -22.88 6.14
N TYR A 309 -2.27 -22.25 5.11
CA TYR A 309 -0.86 -22.38 4.79
C TYR A 309 -0.11 -21.06 4.71
N LEU A 310 1.18 -21.12 5.03
CA LEU A 310 2.18 -20.10 4.72
C LEU A 310 3.23 -20.72 3.80
N ALA A 311 3.47 -20.09 2.65
CA ALA A 311 4.57 -20.45 1.76
C ALA A 311 5.75 -19.51 1.98
N SER A 312 6.98 -20.06 1.95
CA SER A 312 8.21 -19.28 2.08
C SER A 312 9.27 -19.74 1.10
N GLY A 313 9.91 -18.80 0.40
CA GLY A 313 10.98 -19.06 -0.56
C GLY A 313 12.28 -18.39 -0.15
N ASP A 314 13.43 -19.05 -0.43
CA ASP A 314 14.74 -18.51 -0.12
C ASP A 314 15.62 -18.31 -1.36
N ARG A 315 16.76 -17.66 -1.14
CA ARG A 315 17.74 -17.31 -2.18
C ARG A 315 18.48 -18.52 -2.76
N ASN A 316 18.38 -19.69 -2.14
CA ASN A 316 19.01 -20.93 -2.62
C ASN A 316 18.01 -21.87 -3.32
N GLY A 317 16.80 -21.37 -3.66
CA GLY A 317 15.75 -22.16 -4.30
C GLY A 317 14.90 -23.00 -3.34
N GLY A 318 15.16 -22.92 -2.05
CA GLY A 318 14.34 -23.57 -1.03
C GLY A 318 12.93 -22.98 -1.00
N LEU A 319 11.93 -23.84 -1.13
CA LEU A 319 10.51 -23.47 -1.06
C LEU A 319 9.80 -24.39 -0.08
N HIS A 320 9.26 -23.83 0.99
CA HIS A 320 8.64 -24.56 2.08
C HIS A 320 7.21 -24.13 2.29
N ILE A 321 6.36 -25.08 2.68
CA ILE A 321 4.98 -24.87 3.11
C ILE A 321 4.87 -25.19 4.60
N TRP A 322 4.22 -24.31 5.32
CA TRP A 322 4.00 -24.37 6.75
C TRP A 322 2.51 -24.26 7.04
N GLU A 323 2.07 -24.87 8.13
CA GLU A 323 0.76 -24.58 8.70
C GLU A 323 0.77 -23.14 9.26
N ALA A 324 -0.18 -22.31 8.82
CA ALA A 324 -0.14 -20.87 9.08
C ALA A 324 -0.23 -20.48 10.56
N ASP A 325 -1.04 -21.19 11.34
CA ASP A 325 -1.28 -20.89 12.75
C ASP A 325 -0.14 -21.35 13.66
N THR A 326 0.50 -22.48 13.38
CA THR A 326 1.46 -23.15 14.27
C THR A 326 2.92 -23.04 13.79
N GLY A 327 3.12 -22.80 12.49
CA GLY A 327 4.44 -22.86 11.87
C GLY A 327 4.96 -24.30 11.69
N LEU A 328 4.12 -25.34 11.82
CA LEU A 328 4.54 -26.70 11.55
C LEU A 328 4.84 -26.87 10.06
N HIS A 329 5.95 -27.55 9.77
CA HIS A 329 6.38 -27.80 8.39
C HIS A 329 5.49 -28.85 7.74
N VAL A 330 4.98 -28.56 6.53
CA VAL A 330 4.09 -29.44 5.77
C VAL A 330 4.80 -30.06 4.56
N TYR A 331 5.35 -29.21 3.66
CA TYR A 331 6.01 -29.67 2.43
C TYR A 331 7.33 -28.97 2.16
N ASN A 332 8.27 -29.70 1.53
CA ASN A 332 9.30 -29.12 0.68
C ASN A 332 8.80 -29.15 -0.77
N LEU A 333 8.88 -28.06 -1.49
CA LEU A 333 8.53 -27.98 -2.91
C LEU A 333 9.82 -27.84 -3.72
N ASP A 334 10.45 -28.98 -4.00
CA ASP A 334 11.75 -29.03 -4.67
C ASP A 334 11.60 -28.77 -6.17
N GLY A 335 12.44 -27.89 -6.74
CA GLY A 335 12.40 -27.64 -8.18
C GLY A 335 13.14 -26.39 -8.63
N HIS A 336 13.14 -25.28 -7.89
CA HIS A 336 13.93 -24.11 -8.24
C HIS A 336 15.42 -24.37 -8.06
N GLY A 337 16.20 -24.03 -9.10
CA GLY A 337 17.67 -24.16 -9.09
C GLY A 337 18.40 -22.91 -8.63
N ASP A 338 17.69 -21.82 -8.37
CA ASP A 338 18.20 -20.53 -7.93
C ASP A 338 17.12 -19.83 -7.11
N SER A 339 17.40 -18.63 -6.60
CA SER A 339 16.56 -17.82 -5.72
C SER A 339 15.07 -17.85 -6.12
N VAL A 340 14.19 -18.17 -5.16
CA VAL A 340 12.75 -17.98 -5.29
C VAL A 340 12.45 -16.50 -5.09
N THR A 341 11.97 -15.81 -6.12
CA THR A 341 11.81 -14.35 -6.12
C THR A 341 10.44 -13.88 -5.69
N ALA A 342 9.39 -14.63 -6.03
CA ALA A 342 8.02 -14.28 -5.64
C ALA A 342 7.13 -15.52 -5.54
N LEU A 343 6.09 -15.39 -4.73
CA LEU A 343 5.05 -16.39 -4.47
C LEU A 343 3.68 -15.75 -4.59
N SER A 344 2.74 -16.47 -5.20
CA SER A 344 1.35 -16.05 -5.31
C SER A 344 0.41 -17.23 -5.25
N TRP A 345 -0.61 -17.16 -4.41
CA TRP A 345 -1.66 -18.14 -4.33
C TRP A 345 -2.79 -17.83 -5.32
N ARG A 346 -3.34 -18.88 -5.91
CA ARG A 346 -4.62 -18.77 -6.60
C ARG A 346 -5.72 -18.53 -5.57
N TYR A 347 -6.75 -17.76 -5.93
CA TYR A 347 -7.80 -17.30 -5.02
C TYR A 347 -8.57 -18.42 -4.30
N ASP A 348 -8.55 -19.65 -4.83
CA ASP A 348 -9.17 -20.80 -4.18
C ASP A 348 -8.25 -21.52 -3.16
N GLY A 349 -7.04 -21.05 -2.92
CA GLY A 349 -6.05 -21.62 -1.99
C GLY A 349 -5.43 -22.95 -2.43
N LYS A 350 -5.82 -23.51 -3.59
CA LYS A 350 -5.43 -24.88 -3.98
C LYS A 350 -4.13 -24.96 -4.77
N VAL A 351 -3.72 -23.85 -5.38
CA VAL A 351 -2.54 -23.78 -6.22
C VAL A 351 -1.66 -22.60 -5.79
N LEU A 352 -0.39 -22.87 -5.59
CA LEU A 352 0.66 -21.89 -5.40
C LEU A 352 1.43 -21.72 -6.71
N ALA A 353 1.71 -20.48 -7.10
CA ALA A 353 2.67 -20.15 -8.15
C ALA A 353 3.94 -19.60 -7.54
N SER A 354 5.09 -19.97 -8.12
CA SER A 354 6.41 -19.45 -7.73
C SER A 354 7.20 -19.03 -8.96
N SER A 355 8.00 -17.98 -8.82
CA SER A 355 9.01 -17.55 -9.81
C SER A 355 10.41 -17.58 -9.20
N GLY A 356 11.42 -17.72 -10.05
CA GLY A 356 12.80 -17.77 -9.57
C GLY A 356 13.81 -17.14 -10.51
N GLU A 357 15.01 -16.85 -9.98
CA GLU A 357 16.15 -16.37 -10.77
C GLU A 357 16.65 -17.43 -11.78
N ASP A 358 16.23 -18.69 -11.64
CA ASP A 358 16.41 -19.73 -12.65
C ASP A 358 15.60 -19.48 -13.95
N GLY A 359 14.85 -18.38 -14.01
CA GLY A 359 14.05 -17.98 -15.15
C GLY A 359 12.74 -18.74 -15.30
N GLN A 360 12.43 -19.62 -14.36
CA GLN A 360 11.26 -20.49 -14.41
C GLN A 360 10.11 -19.90 -13.59
N ALA A 361 8.89 -20.16 -14.03
CA ALA A 361 7.69 -20.10 -13.23
C ALA A 361 7.14 -21.52 -13.02
N ARG A 362 6.67 -21.81 -11.82
CA ARG A 362 6.13 -23.11 -11.43
C ARG A 362 4.80 -22.96 -10.74
N THR A 363 3.94 -23.97 -10.88
CA THR A 363 2.72 -24.12 -10.10
C THR A 363 2.71 -25.43 -9.33
N TRP A 364 2.15 -25.39 -8.12
CA TRP A 364 2.16 -26.47 -7.14
C TRP A 364 0.76 -26.72 -6.62
N GLU A 365 0.32 -27.98 -6.58
CA GLU A 365 -0.96 -28.36 -5.98
C GLU A 365 -0.78 -28.59 -4.48
N MET A 366 -1.56 -27.92 -3.65
CA MET A 366 -1.39 -28.00 -2.20
C MET A 366 -1.93 -29.27 -1.56
N LYS A 367 -2.89 -29.93 -2.20
CA LYS A 367 -3.39 -31.20 -1.71
C LYS A 367 -2.30 -32.29 -1.62
N THR A 368 -1.34 -32.25 -2.52
CA THR A 368 -0.30 -33.29 -2.66
C THR A 368 1.13 -32.77 -2.48
N GLY A 369 1.33 -31.45 -2.50
CA GLY A 369 2.65 -30.81 -2.52
C GLY A 369 3.42 -31.04 -3.84
N LYS A 370 2.74 -31.46 -4.93
CA LYS A 370 3.40 -31.80 -6.19
C LYS A 370 3.41 -30.62 -7.16
N GLN A 371 4.48 -30.54 -7.95
CA GLN A 371 4.56 -29.63 -9.08
C GLN A 371 3.52 -30.02 -10.14
N VAL A 372 2.69 -29.05 -10.54
CA VAL A 372 1.69 -29.21 -11.61
C VAL A 372 2.31 -28.85 -12.96
N LYS A 373 2.96 -27.68 -13.02
CA LYS A 373 3.60 -27.16 -14.25
C LYS A 373 4.90 -26.44 -13.91
N ASN A 374 5.77 -26.36 -14.93
CA ASN A 374 6.87 -25.41 -14.98
C ASN A 374 7.05 -24.92 -16.42
N TRP A 375 7.50 -23.68 -16.58
CA TRP A 375 7.80 -23.13 -17.88
C TRP A 375 8.85 -22.03 -17.76
N GLY A 376 9.60 -21.80 -18.85
CA GLY A 376 10.52 -20.68 -18.96
C GLY A 376 9.72 -19.37 -19.05
N ALA A 377 9.76 -18.59 -17.99
CA ALA A 377 9.03 -17.33 -17.92
C ALA A 377 9.86 -16.16 -18.43
N HIS A 378 11.11 -16.02 -18.00
CA HIS A 378 11.98 -14.90 -18.37
C HIS A 378 13.43 -15.33 -18.56
N GLY A 379 14.05 -14.80 -19.62
CA GLY A 379 15.49 -14.97 -19.83
C GLY A 379 16.31 -14.22 -18.77
N GLY A 380 17.21 -14.92 -18.10
CA GLY A 380 18.08 -14.36 -17.06
C GLY A 380 17.46 -14.14 -15.70
N GLY A 381 16.20 -14.59 -15.46
CA GLY A 381 15.54 -14.58 -14.18
C GLY A 381 14.15 -13.96 -14.20
N ALA A 382 13.18 -14.66 -13.61
CA ALA A 382 11.85 -14.14 -13.32
C ALA A 382 11.88 -13.50 -11.93
N MET A 383 11.44 -12.25 -11.82
CA MET A 383 11.55 -11.46 -10.59
C MET A 383 10.22 -11.37 -9.83
N SER A 384 9.10 -11.54 -10.52
CA SER A 384 7.77 -11.43 -9.93
C SER A 384 6.78 -12.37 -10.60
N ILE A 385 5.83 -12.86 -9.81
CA ILE A 385 4.66 -13.61 -10.28
C ILE A 385 3.45 -13.25 -9.42
N ALA A 386 2.29 -13.01 -10.05
CA ALA A 386 1.05 -12.74 -9.36
C ALA A 386 -0.14 -13.38 -10.09
N PHE A 387 -1.05 -14.00 -9.33
CA PHE A 387 -2.34 -14.46 -9.85
C PHE A 387 -3.32 -13.29 -9.96
N ALA A 388 -4.11 -13.32 -11.02
CA ALA A 388 -5.37 -12.58 -11.12
C ALA A 388 -6.50 -13.38 -10.48
N GLU A 389 -7.62 -12.73 -10.19
CA GLU A 389 -8.83 -13.39 -9.68
C GLU A 389 -9.38 -14.46 -10.64
N ASP A 390 -9.22 -14.24 -11.95
CA ASP A 390 -9.66 -15.16 -13.01
C ASP A 390 -8.70 -16.32 -13.29
N GLY A 391 -7.63 -16.47 -12.50
CA GLY A 391 -6.65 -17.54 -12.60
C GLY A 391 -5.51 -17.28 -13.59
N ARG A 392 -5.50 -16.15 -14.34
CA ARG A 392 -4.33 -15.75 -15.12
C ARG A 392 -3.16 -15.39 -14.22
N LEU A 393 -1.97 -15.44 -14.78
CA LEU A 393 -0.73 -15.07 -14.09
C LEU A 393 -0.05 -13.92 -14.84
N VAL A 394 0.55 -13.00 -14.11
CA VAL A 394 1.48 -12.03 -14.64
C VAL A 394 2.87 -12.29 -14.10
N THR A 395 3.88 -12.13 -14.95
CA THR A 395 5.29 -12.21 -14.56
C THR A 395 6.07 -11.05 -15.15
N THR A 396 7.14 -10.65 -14.46
CA THR A 396 8.15 -9.74 -14.98
C THR A 396 9.55 -10.23 -14.60
N GLY A 397 10.58 -9.77 -15.31
CA GLY A 397 11.92 -10.31 -15.11
C GLY A 397 13.04 -9.46 -15.69
N ARG A 398 14.25 -10.04 -15.72
CA ARG A 398 15.48 -9.36 -16.15
C ARG A 398 15.51 -9.02 -17.64
N ASP A 399 14.71 -9.68 -18.45
CA ASP A 399 14.58 -9.42 -19.89
C ASP A 399 13.70 -8.20 -20.22
N GLN A 400 13.20 -7.47 -19.21
CA GLN A 400 12.39 -6.24 -19.32
C GLN A 400 10.98 -6.46 -19.87
N TYR A 401 10.57 -7.72 -20.03
CA TYR A 401 9.22 -8.06 -20.46
C TYR A 401 8.27 -8.15 -19.29
N VAL A 402 7.01 -7.83 -19.57
CA VAL A 402 5.84 -8.18 -18.76
C VAL A 402 5.03 -9.18 -19.56
N ARG A 403 4.75 -10.35 -18.98
CA ARG A 403 4.03 -11.44 -19.65
C ARG A 403 2.81 -11.85 -18.87
N VAL A 404 1.73 -12.14 -19.61
CA VAL A 404 0.51 -12.72 -19.06
C VAL A 404 0.36 -14.14 -19.56
N TRP A 405 0.05 -15.04 -18.64
CA TRP A 405 -0.09 -16.47 -18.84
C TRP A 405 -1.48 -16.94 -18.43
N ASP A 406 -1.96 -18.02 -19.01
CA ASP A 406 -3.08 -18.76 -18.42
C ASP A 406 -2.60 -19.66 -17.26
N GLU A 407 -3.52 -20.24 -16.54
CA GLU A 407 -3.23 -21.12 -15.39
C GLU A 407 -2.45 -22.39 -15.76
N SER A 408 -2.43 -22.76 -17.05
CA SER A 408 -1.66 -23.90 -17.57
C SER A 408 -0.22 -23.55 -17.97
N GLY A 409 0.19 -22.28 -17.86
CA GLY A 409 1.48 -21.75 -18.28
C GLY A 409 1.55 -21.41 -19.78
N GLY A 410 0.40 -21.35 -20.47
CA GLY A 410 0.31 -20.88 -21.85
C GLY A 410 0.42 -19.35 -21.91
N LYS A 411 1.38 -18.82 -22.70
CA LYS A 411 1.56 -17.38 -22.86
C LYS A 411 0.38 -16.77 -23.62
N LYS A 412 -0.32 -15.81 -23.02
CA LYS A 412 -1.44 -15.08 -23.62
C LYS A 412 -1.01 -13.80 -24.29
N SER A 413 -0.16 -13.04 -23.65
CA SER A 413 0.33 -11.76 -24.17
C SER A 413 1.65 -11.36 -23.53
N GLU A 414 2.39 -10.48 -24.20
CA GLU A 414 3.64 -9.91 -23.70
C GLU A 414 3.87 -8.51 -24.25
N ILE A 415 4.53 -7.66 -23.46
CA ILE A 415 5.05 -6.38 -23.87
C ILE A 415 6.44 -6.17 -23.28
N LYS A 416 7.21 -5.25 -23.86
CA LYS A 416 8.51 -4.81 -23.34
C LYS A 416 8.49 -3.32 -23.00
N PRO A 417 7.80 -2.91 -21.93
CA PRO A 417 7.62 -1.50 -21.61
C PRO A 417 8.69 -0.95 -20.67
N LEU A 418 9.51 -1.83 -20.06
CA LEU A 418 10.46 -1.49 -19.00
C LEU A 418 11.82 -1.14 -19.58
N ASP A 419 12.53 -0.21 -18.94
CA ASP A 419 13.85 0.27 -19.38
C ASP A 419 14.99 -0.51 -18.70
N SER A 420 14.66 -1.25 -17.64
CA SER A 420 15.58 -2.02 -16.83
C SER A 420 14.93 -3.33 -16.34
N VAL A 421 15.59 -4.02 -15.40
CA VAL A 421 15.06 -5.23 -14.76
C VAL A 421 13.69 -4.95 -14.18
N GLY A 422 12.68 -5.69 -14.62
CA GLY A 422 11.35 -5.64 -14.05
C GLY A 422 11.34 -6.29 -12.67
N LEU A 423 10.95 -5.54 -11.64
CA LEU A 423 11.02 -5.99 -10.25
C LEU A 423 9.70 -6.55 -9.73
N SER A 424 8.60 -5.91 -10.06
CA SER A 424 7.29 -6.30 -9.54
C SER A 424 6.19 -6.05 -10.57
N ALA A 425 5.17 -6.91 -10.56
CA ALA A 425 3.96 -6.74 -11.36
C ALA A 425 2.74 -7.26 -10.61
N SER A 426 1.62 -6.58 -10.77
CA SER A 426 0.33 -6.95 -10.19
C SER A 426 -0.80 -6.64 -11.17
N PHE A 427 -1.90 -7.39 -11.07
CA PHE A 427 -3.14 -7.01 -11.74
C PHE A 427 -3.85 -5.91 -10.96
N ASP A 428 -4.68 -5.13 -11.68
CA ASP A 428 -5.72 -4.31 -11.06
C ASP A 428 -6.89 -5.19 -10.57
N THR A 429 -7.82 -4.60 -9.82
CA THR A 429 -8.99 -5.30 -9.26
C THR A 429 -9.89 -5.94 -10.30
N THR A 430 -9.86 -5.45 -11.54
CA THR A 430 -10.71 -5.95 -12.63
C THR A 430 -10.01 -7.00 -13.49
N SER A 431 -8.73 -7.26 -13.24
CA SER A 431 -7.85 -8.10 -14.06
C SER A 431 -7.76 -7.68 -15.53
N LYS A 432 -8.08 -6.40 -15.82
CA LYS A 432 -8.06 -5.81 -17.16
C LYS A 432 -6.80 -5.03 -17.45
N SER A 433 -6.03 -4.71 -16.42
CA SER A 433 -4.76 -4.03 -16.54
C SER A 433 -3.70 -4.69 -15.65
N VAL A 434 -2.47 -4.54 -16.05
CA VAL A 434 -1.28 -4.90 -15.29
C VAL A 434 -0.50 -3.65 -14.95
N ILE A 435 -0.10 -3.51 -13.71
CA ILE A 435 0.84 -2.49 -13.27
C ILE A 435 2.18 -3.17 -13.03
N ALA A 436 3.24 -2.64 -13.63
CA ALA A 436 4.59 -3.20 -13.51
C ALA A 436 5.62 -2.11 -13.25
N SER A 437 6.70 -2.50 -12.59
CA SER A 437 7.78 -1.62 -12.16
C SER A 437 9.15 -2.17 -12.50
N ASP A 438 10.15 -1.27 -12.55
CA ASP A 438 11.54 -1.65 -12.79
C ASP A 438 12.54 -1.07 -11.77
N LEU A 439 13.78 -1.50 -11.91
CA LEU A 439 14.91 -1.10 -11.06
C LEU A 439 15.27 0.39 -11.21
N MET A 440 14.93 1.03 -12.33
CA MET A 440 15.22 2.45 -12.58
C MET A 440 14.07 3.36 -12.16
N GLY A 441 13.02 2.80 -11.55
CA GLY A 441 11.88 3.54 -11.02
C GLY A 441 10.79 3.82 -12.04
N LYS A 442 10.84 3.18 -13.21
CA LYS A 442 9.74 3.24 -14.16
C LYS A 442 8.55 2.45 -13.62
N LEU A 443 7.39 3.04 -13.70
CA LEU A 443 6.11 2.44 -13.32
C LEU A 443 5.17 2.58 -14.51
N VAL A 444 4.59 1.46 -14.95
CA VAL A 444 3.72 1.43 -16.12
C VAL A 444 2.43 0.68 -15.83
N ARG A 445 1.35 1.15 -16.43
CA ARG A 445 0.08 0.42 -16.54
C ARG A 445 -0.08 -0.08 -17.98
N TRP A 446 -0.31 -1.37 -18.11
CA TRP A 446 -0.59 -2.02 -19.38
C TRP A 446 -2.05 -2.48 -19.41
N SER A 447 -2.84 -1.88 -20.31
CA SER A 447 -4.22 -2.32 -20.55
C SER A 447 -4.22 -3.63 -21.35
N LEU A 448 -4.96 -4.62 -20.87
CA LEU A 448 -5.20 -5.91 -21.55
C LEU A 448 -6.46 -5.87 -22.40
N GLU A 449 -7.22 -4.77 -22.41
CA GLU A 449 -8.41 -4.58 -23.23
C GLU A 449 -8.06 -4.05 -24.64
N GLY A 450 -8.98 -4.20 -25.56
CA GLY A 450 -8.80 -3.75 -26.94
C GLY A 450 -7.74 -4.54 -27.69
N ASP A 451 -6.77 -3.84 -28.30
CA ASP A 451 -5.64 -4.47 -29.00
C ASP A 451 -4.44 -4.79 -28.07
N GLY A 452 -4.59 -4.53 -26.79
CA GLY A 452 -3.57 -4.80 -25.76
C GLY A 452 -2.27 -4.01 -25.93
N LYS A 453 -2.30 -2.85 -26.59
CA LYS A 453 -1.10 -2.04 -26.87
C LYS A 453 -1.01 -0.78 -26.02
N GLN A 454 -2.08 -0.40 -25.34
CA GLN A 454 -2.07 0.80 -24.52
C GLN A 454 -1.19 0.62 -23.28
N VAL A 455 -0.16 1.45 -23.17
CA VAL A 455 0.76 1.52 -22.02
C VAL A 455 0.83 2.96 -21.53
N ASP A 456 0.46 3.17 -20.29
CA ASP A 456 0.53 4.46 -19.61
C ASP A 456 1.71 4.44 -18.62
N ALA A 457 2.47 5.53 -18.55
CA ALA A 457 3.56 5.66 -17.57
C ALA A 457 3.10 6.51 -16.37
N TRP A 458 3.47 6.08 -15.16
CA TRP A 458 3.17 6.79 -13.91
C TRP A 458 4.47 7.25 -13.24
N SER A 459 4.35 8.22 -12.37
CA SER A 459 5.50 8.70 -11.59
C SER A 459 5.65 7.92 -10.29
N SER A 460 6.82 7.31 -10.09
CA SER A 460 7.25 6.74 -8.80
C SER A 460 7.96 7.77 -7.90
N ASN A 461 8.11 9.00 -8.37
CA ASN A 461 8.81 10.09 -7.68
C ASN A 461 7.99 11.39 -7.83
N PRO A 462 6.87 11.50 -7.10
CA PRO A 462 5.98 12.66 -7.22
C PRO A 462 6.74 13.95 -6.86
N PRO A 463 6.46 15.05 -7.57
CA PRO A 463 7.10 16.33 -7.29
C PRO A 463 6.65 16.91 -5.96
N PRO A 464 7.42 17.84 -5.36
CA PRO A 464 6.98 18.60 -4.19
C PRO A 464 5.63 19.28 -4.43
N ILE A 465 4.82 19.43 -3.37
CA ILE A 465 3.45 19.98 -3.47
C ILE A 465 3.39 21.28 -4.28
N ALA A 466 4.28 22.22 -4.02
CA ALA A 466 4.29 23.49 -4.73
C ALA A 466 4.45 23.34 -6.25
N VAL A 467 5.28 22.37 -6.68
CA VAL A 467 5.47 22.04 -8.10
C VAL A 467 4.24 21.30 -8.64
N ALA A 468 3.70 20.36 -7.88
CA ALA A 468 2.48 19.62 -8.25
C ALA A 468 1.29 20.57 -8.44
N VAL A 469 1.08 21.51 -7.53
CA VAL A 469 0.03 22.56 -7.61
C VAL A 469 0.21 23.39 -8.88
N SER A 470 1.43 23.85 -9.15
CA SER A 470 1.75 24.65 -10.36
C SER A 470 1.46 23.85 -11.65
N GLN A 471 1.91 22.58 -11.72
CA GLN A 471 1.64 21.71 -12.86
C GLN A 471 0.16 21.40 -13.04
N SER A 472 -0.57 21.17 -11.93
CA SER A 472 -2.02 20.97 -11.98
C SER A 472 -2.76 22.19 -12.48
N ALA A 473 -2.37 23.39 -12.04
CA ALA A 473 -2.95 24.66 -12.52
C ALA A 473 -2.74 24.85 -14.02
N GLU A 474 -1.54 24.54 -14.52
CA GLU A 474 -1.24 24.59 -15.96
C GLU A 474 -2.08 23.58 -16.74
N GLN A 475 -2.21 22.34 -16.26
CA GLN A 475 -3.07 21.32 -16.87
C GLN A 475 -4.55 21.74 -16.90
N VAL A 476 -5.05 22.35 -15.84
CA VAL A 476 -6.42 22.90 -15.79
C VAL A 476 -6.59 23.96 -16.86
N ALA A 477 -5.64 24.90 -16.98
CA ALA A 477 -5.68 25.95 -17.98
C ALA A 477 -5.67 25.41 -19.41
N VAL A 478 -4.81 24.43 -19.69
CA VAL A 478 -4.75 23.78 -21.01
C VAL A 478 -6.06 23.06 -21.33
N ARG A 479 -6.60 22.26 -20.40
CA ARG A 479 -7.86 21.54 -20.58
C ARG A 479 -9.04 22.52 -20.74
N GLN A 480 -9.06 23.62 -20.03
CA GLN A 480 -10.07 24.69 -20.20
C GLN A 480 -10.00 25.33 -21.58
N SER A 481 -8.78 25.56 -22.11
CA SER A 481 -8.60 26.06 -23.47
C SER A 481 -9.17 25.09 -24.52
N VAL A 482 -8.84 23.80 -24.40
CA VAL A 482 -9.37 22.76 -25.30
C VAL A 482 -10.90 22.66 -25.19
N LEU A 483 -11.45 22.75 -23.98
CA LEU A 483 -12.90 22.76 -23.76
C LEU A 483 -13.56 23.92 -24.50
N ASN A 484 -13.04 25.14 -24.35
CA ASN A 484 -13.55 26.35 -24.98
C ASN A 484 -13.52 26.23 -26.53
N GLN A 485 -12.41 25.69 -27.08
CA GLN A 485 -12.27 25.45 -28.51
C GLN A 485 -13.31 24.44 -29.01
N THR A 486 -13.46 23.29 -28.32
CA THR A 486 -14.44 22.26 -28.69
C THR A 486 -15.88 22.78 -28.60
N GLN A 487 -16.18 23.64 -27.61
CA GLN A 487 -17.48 24.31 -27.52
C GLN A 487 -17.74 25.25 -28.72
N ALA A 488 -16.74 26.03 -29.11
CA ALA A 488 -16.86 26.92 -30.27
C ALA A 488 -17.10 26.13 -31.57
N GLU A 489 -16.38 25.03 -31.78
CA GLU A 489 -16.56 24.13 -32.91
C GLU A 489 -17.99 23.50 -32.93
N ALA A 490 -18.48 23.05 -31.77
CA ALA A 490 -19.82 22.52 -31.63
C ALA A 490 -20.90 23.58 -31.99
N GLN A 491 -20.71 24.83 -31.53
CA GLN A 491 -21.61 25.95 -31.86
C GLN A 491 -21.62 26.26 -33.36
N GLN A 492 -20.46 26.27 -33.98
CA GLN A 492 -20.34 26.49 -35.43
C GLN A 492 -21.04 25.38 -36.24
N GLN A 493 -20.87 24.13 -35.87
CA GLN A 493 -21.55 22.98 -36.49
C GLN A 493 -23.06 23.02 -36.30
N ALA A 494 -23.53 23.43 -35.10
CA ALA A 494 -24.95 23.59 -34.84
C ALA A 494 -25.59 24.67 -35.75
N THR A 495 -24.87 25.81 -35.92
CA THR A 495 -25.31 26.88 -36.82
C THR A 495 -25.39 26.41 -38.28
N ALA A 496 -24.37 25.67 -38.75
CA ALA A 496 -24.34 25.12 -40.09
C ALA A 496 -25.48 24.09 -40.30
N ALA A 497 -25.76 23.23 -39.31
CA ALA A 497 -26.88 22.28 -39.36
C ALA A 497 -28.24 22.99 -39.44
N ALA A 498 -28.42 24.10 -38.68
CA ALA A 498 -29.66 24.90 -38.76
C ALA A 498 -29.87 25.55 -40.14
N GLN A 499 -28.78 26.03 -40.78
CA GLN A 499 -28.82 26.56 -42.14
C GLN A 499 -29.21 25.47 -43.16
N ALA A 500 -28.55 24.30 -43.08
CA ALA A 500 -28.88 23.16 -43.96
C ALA A 500 -30.33 22.71 -43.81
N THR A 501 -30.87 22.74 -42.59
CA THR A 501 -32.30 22.45 -42.35
C THR A 501 -33.22 23.45 -43.06
N LYS A 502 -32.89 24.75 -43.00
CA LYS A 502 -33.70 25.79 -43.71
C LYS A 502 -33.68 25.56 -45.22
N VAL A 503 -32.51 25.22 -45.79
CA VAL A 503 -32.38 24.92 -47.23
C VAL A 503 -33.21 23.67 -47.63
N ALA A 504 -33.15 22.62 -46.82
CA ALA A 504 -33.92 21.39 -47.05
C ALA A 504 -35.45 21.64 -47.02
N VAL A 505 -35.92 22.44 -46.07
CA VAL A 505 -37.35 22.83 -45.97
C VAL A 505 -37.79 23.68 -47.16
N ALA A 506 -36.99 24.64 -47.61
CA ALA A 506 -37.26 25.45 -48.79
C ALA A 506 -37.33 24.59 -50.06
N ALA A 507 -36.37 23.66 -50.26
CA ALA A 507 -36.38 22.71 -51.38
C ALA A 507 -37.61 21.80 -51.38
N ASP A 508 -38.07 21.34 -50.22
CA ASP A 508 -39.29 20.52 -50.10
C ASP A 508 -40.54 21.31 -50.44
N SER A 509 -40.66 22.56 -50.02
CA SER A 509 -41.79 23.44 -50.39
C SER A 509 -41.83 23.73 -51.90
N THR A 510 -40.68 23.96 -52.53
CA THR A 510 -40.56 24.13 -53.98
C THR A 510 -41.00 22.87 -54.72
N LEU A 511 -40.58 21.70 -54.26
CA LEU A 511 -40.94 20.42 -54.81
C LEU A 511 -42.46 20.19 -54.75
N LYS A 512 -43.10 20.52 -53.60
CA LYS A 512 -44.56 20.44 -53.45
C LYS A 512 -45.32 21.36 -54.43
N ALA A 513 -44.83 22.60 -54.60
CA ALA A 513 -45.38 23.55 -55.53
C ALA A 513 -45.29 23.05 -57.00
N LEU A 514 -44.13 22.48 -57.38
CA LEU A 514 -43.97 21.88 -58.72
C LEU A 514 -44.84 20.64 -58.96
N GLN A 515 -45.00 19.83 -57.90
CA GLN A 515 -45.94 18.67 -58.00
C GLN A 515 -47.39 19.10 -58.22
N GLN A 516 -47.82 20.20 -57.60
CA GLN A 516 -49.15 20.75 -57.79
C GLN A 516 -49.31 21.35 -59.21
N ALA A 517 -48.32 22.08 -59.68
CA ALA A 517 -48.30 22.66 -61.03
C ALA A 517 -48.34 21.60 -62.16
N ILE A 518 -47.74 20.41 -61.91
CA ILE A 518 -47.81 19.26 -62.80
C ILE A 518 -49.27 18.71 -62.88
N LYS A 519 -50.00 18.70 -61.76
CA LYS A 519 -51.36 18.26 -61.66
C LYS A 519 -52.33 19.20 -62.41
N ASP A 520 -52.00 20.49 -62.40
CA ASP A 520 -52.92 21.54 -62.93
C ASP A 520 -52.68 21.88 -64.40
N GLY A 521 -51.66 21.31 -65.09
CA GLY A 521 -51.40 21.68 -66.50
C GLY A 521 -50.75 20.61 -67.37
N GLU A 522 -51.60 20.00 -68.31
CA GLU A 522 -51.15 18.96 -69.25
C GLU A 522 -50.27 19.43 -70.41
N GLN A 523 -50.07 20.75 -70.64
CA GLN A 523 -49.30 21.29 -71.78
C GLN A 523 -47.82 21.58 -71.60
N ASN A 524 -47.27 21.42 -70.40
CA ASN A 524 -45.82 21.73 -70.09
C ASN A 524 -45.12 20.58 -69.40
N VAL A 525 -45.58 19.38 -69.46
CA VAL A 525 -45.12 18.21 -68.77
C VAL A 525 -43.60 17.98 -68.85
N PRO A 526 -42.87 18.10 -69.98
CA PRO A 526 -41.39 17.82 -70.01
C PRO A 526 -40.55 18.82 -69.21
N LYS A 527 -40.92 20.12 -69.26
CA LYS A 527 -40.22 21.16 -68.51
C LYS A 527 -40.44 21.04 -66.99
N LEU A 528 -41.67 20.72 -66.59
CA LEU A 528 -42.04 20.53 -65.18
C LEU A 528 -41.46 19.24 -64.63
N GLU A 529 -41.32 18.19 -65.39
CA GLU A 529 -40.61 16.97 -64.97
C GLU A 529 -39.14 17.19 -64.77
N GLN A 530 -38.49 17.97 -65.63
CA GLN A 530 -37.08 18.33 -65.48
C GLN A 530 -36.86 19.20 -64.23
N ALA A 531 -37.69 20.19 -64.00
CA ALA A 531 -37.67 21.02 -62.82
C ALA A 531 -37.93 20.19 -61.55
N ARG A 532 -38.86 19.22 -61.58
CA ARG A 532 -39.06 18.27 -60.46
C ARG A 532 -37.85 17.41 -60.18
N LYS A 533 -37.15 16.89 -61.20
CA LYS A 533 -35.93 16.10 -61.04
C LYS A 533 -34.86 16.94 -60.38
N VAL A 534 -34.63 18.17 -60.82
CA VAL A 534 -33.65 19.08 -60.22
C VAL A 534 -33.98 19.42 -58.75
N ALA A 535 -35.23 19.77 -58.47
CA ALA A 535 -35.67 20.05 -57.10
C ALA A 535 -35.55 18.83 -56.15
N THR A 536 -35.85 17.63 -56.69
CA THR A 536 -35.71 16.37 -55.95
C THR A 536 -34.24 16.10 -55.65
N GLN A 537 -33.34 16.32 -56.61
CA GLN A 537 -31.91 16.16 -56.41
C GLN A 537 -31.37 17.14 -55.34
N GLN A 538 -31.72 18.42 -55.47
CA GLN A 538 -31.34 19.45 -54.49
C GLN A 538 -31.82 19.13 -53.07
N ARG A 539 -33.07 18.64 -52.91
CA ARG A 539 -33.57 18.18 -51.60
C ARG A 539 -32.78 17.01 -51.05
N ASN A 540 -32.45 16.04 -51.92
CA ASN A 540 -31.68 14.86 -51.48
C ASN A 540 -30.25 15.25 -51.06
N GLU A 541 -29.60 16.13 -51.79
CA GLU A 541 -28.26 16.68 -51.45
C GLU A 541 -28.30 17.47 -50.13
N ALA A 542 -29.32 18.35 -49.95
CA ALA A 542 -29.51 19.08 -48.70
C ALA A 542 -29.77 18.14 -47.51
N ASN A 543 -30.58 17.11 -47.68
CA ASN A 543 -30.85 16.12 -46.65
C ASN A 543 -29.61 15.26 -46.33
N GLN A 544 -28.79 14.94 -47.31
CA GLN A 544 -27.52 14.25 -47.08
C GLN A 544 -26.58 15.13 -46.29
N SER A 545 -26.39 16.38 -46.69
CA SER A 545 -25.57 17.35 -45.95
C SER A 545 -26.06 17.54 -44.52
N LEU A 546 -27.38 17.63 -44.31
CA LEU A 546 -27.95 17.70 -42.95
C LEU A 546 -27.61 16.49 -42.11
N ARG A 547 -27.70 15.27 -42.64
CA ARG A 547 -27.35 14.04 -41.92
C ARG A 547 -25.86 14.02 -41.55
N GLU A 548 -25.00 14.41 -42.50
CA GLU A 548 -23.56 14.50 -42.26
C GLU A 548 -23.21 15.51 -41.14
N MET A 549 -23.84 16.69 -41.15
CA MET A 549 -23.68 17.70 -40.11
C MET A 549 -24.22 17.23 -38.75
N GLN A 550 -25.39 16.56 -38.75
CA GLN A 550 -25.94 15.98 -37.52
C GLN A 550 -25.03 14.90 -36.93
N ASN A 551 -24.41 14.06 -37.75
CA ASN A 551 -23.44 13.06 -37.28
C ASN A 551 -22.18 13.72 -36.72
N LYS A 552 -21.65 14.76 -37.39
CA LYS A 552 -20.52 15.54 -36.89
C LYS A 552 -20.86 16.21 -35.54
N LEU A 553 -22.02 16.85 -35.46
CA LEU A 553 -22.48 17.48 -34.21
C LEU A 553 -22.57 16.47 -33.04
N ARG A 554 -23.08 15.26 -33.34
CA ARG A 554 -23.16 14.18 -32.34
C ARG A 554 -21.79 13.71 -31.88
N ALA A 555 -20.85 13.54 -32.83
CA ALA A 555 -19.46 13.17 -32.50
C ALA A 555 -18.75 14.25 -31.66
N THR A 556 -18.90 15.52 -32.05
CA THR A 556 -18.33 16.66 -31.29
C THR A 556 -18.98 16.79 -29.91
N GLY A 557 -20.29 16.56 -29.81
CA GLY A 557 -20.98 16.54 -28.51
C GLY A 557 -20.49 15.44 -27.57
N ASN A 558 -20.13 14.27 -28.10
CA ASN A 558 -19.50 13.21 -27.30
C ASN A 558 -18.06 13.57 -26.88
N ALA A 559 -17.27 14.14 -27.79
CA ALA A 559 -15.93 14.63 -27.47
C ALA A 559 -15.97 15.74 -26.41
N LEU A 560 -16.91 16.67 -26.52
CA LEU A 560 -17.12 17.74 -25.51
C LEU A 560 -17.39 17.17 -24.11
N LYS A 561 -18.26 16.15 -24.00
CA LYS A 561 -18.51 15.48 -22.72
C LYS A 561 -17.25 14.82 -22.14
N GLY A 562 -16.44 14.19 -23.01
CA GLY A 562 -15.16 13.63 -22.59
C GLY A 562 -14.22 14.67 -22.02
N VAL A 563 -13.98 15.77 -22.76
CA VAL A 563 -13.11 16.87 -22.34
C VAL A 563 -13.64 17.56 -21.07
N GLN A 564 -14.97 17.74 -20.94
CA GLN A 564 -15.58 18.30 -19.73
C GLN A 564 -15.32 17.43 -18.50
N ASN A 565 -15.44 16.12 -18.64
CA ASN A 565 -15.15 15.19 -17.53
C ASN A 565 -13.67 15.23 -17.12
N GLU A 566 -12.77 15.31 -18.11
CA GLU A 566 -11.34 15.43 -17.84
C GLU A 566 -10.98 16.78 -17.19
N SER A 567 -11.60 17.89 -17.66
CA SER A 567 -11.41 19.22 -17.04
C SER A 567 -11.89 19.24 -15.59
N ASN A 568 -13.05 18.64 -15.30
CA ASN A 568 -13.58 18.54 -13.96
C ASN A 568 -12.65 17.72 -13.04
N ARG A 569 -12.11 16.61 -13.54
CA ARG A 569 -11.11 15.82 -12.78
C ARG A 569 -9.83 16.61 -12.50
N ALA A 570 -9.29 17.33 -13.52
CA ALA A 570 -8.12 18.16 -13.32
C ALA A 570 -8.35 19.27 -12.28
N ALA A 571 -9.54 19.90 -12.29
CA ALA A 571 -9.93 20.91 -11.32
C ALA A 571 -10.02 20.32 -9.89
N GLN A 572 -10.63 19.15 -9.73
CA GLN A 572 -10.69 18.46 -8.43
C GLN A 572 -9.29 18.08 -7.91
N ASN A 573 -8.40 17.58 -8.78
CA ASN A 573 -7.04 17.26 -8.40
C ASN A 573 -6.24 18.50 -8.00
N HIS A 574 -6.46 19.64 -8.70
CA HIS A 574 -5.86 20.91 -8.34
C HIS A 574 -6.36 21.39 -6.95
N GLU A 575 -7.67 21.29 -6.71
CA GLU A 575 -8.29 21.68 -5.44
C GLU A 575 -7.80 20.82 -4.27
N ARG A 576 -7.56 19.53 -4.50
CA ARG A 576 -6.99 18.61 -3.48
C ARG A 576 -5.50 18.83 -3.23
N ALA A 577 -4.77 19.40 -4.19
CA ALA A 577 -3.35 19.69 -4.06
C ALA A 577 -3.05 21.04 -3.40
N VAL A 578 -4.02 21.96 -3.37
CA VAL A 578 -3.97 23.25 -2.67
C VAL A 578 -4.38 23.08 -1.21
#